data_2aaace9dc05e9cd47ad3dc58ceb9628b
#
_entry.id   2aaace9dc05e9cd47ad3dc58ceb9628b
#
_cell.length_a   1.000
_cell.length_b   1.000
_cell.length_c   1.000
_cell.angle_alpha   90.00
_cell.angle_beta   90.00
_cell.angle_gamma   90.00
#
_symmetry.space_group_name_H-M   'P 1'
#
loop_
_entity.id
_entity.type
_entity.pdbx_description
1 polymer ?
#
loop_
_entity_poly.entity_id
_entity_poly.type
_entity_poly.pdbx_seq_one_letter_code
_entity_poly.pdbx_strand_id
1 'polypeptide(L)'
;MTVELAQGHGHVVPGGESQLVVKLPYNDQGATAVRAWLGTEDRTQSFVGLGEYAPSHDDYDVHVTAPDPLPSPLMWWFEIEAPDGTKVLGSAAPLVE
;
A
#
# COMPACT_ATOMS: atom_id res chain seq x y z
N MET A 1 -14.07 -3.28 7.32
CA MET A 1 -13.43 -1.95 7.39
C MET A 1 -13.34 -1.36 6.00
N THR A 2 -13.74 -0.13 5.85
CA THR A 2 -13.62 0.59 4.57
C THR A 2 -12.44 1.57 4.68
N VAL A 3 -11.49 1.50 3.76
CA VAL A 3 -10.35 2.41 3.72
C VAL A 3 -10.40 3.22 2.42
N GLU A 4 -9.85 4.43 2.46
CA GLU A 4 -9.67 5.25 1.28
C GLU A 4 -8.26 5.06 0.76
N LEU A 5 -8.12 4.88 -0.55
CA LEU A 5 -6.83 4.65 -1.19
C LEU A 5 -6.59 5.71 -2.28
N ALA A 6 -5.33 6.11 -2.41
CA ALA A 6 -4.88 6.97 -3.49
C ALA A 6 -3.49 6.53 -3.93
N GLN A 7 -3.19 6.68 -5.21
CA GLN A 7 -1.88 6.37 -5.75
C GLN A 7 -1.15 7.67 -6.09
N GLY A 8 0.05 7.84 -5.51
CA GLY A 8 0.92 8.96 -5.81
C GLY A 8 1.97 8.61 -6.86
N HIS A 9 2.79 9.58 -7.24
CA HIS A 9 3.89 9.44 -8.20
C HIS A 9 3.44 9.00 -9.60
N GLY A 10 2.18 9.22 -9.97
CA GLY A 10 1.69 8.88 -11.30
C GLY A 10 1.47 7.38 -11.50
N HIS A 11 1.67 6.91 -12.72
CA HIS A 11 1.43 5.52 -13.08
C HIS A 11 2.56 4.60 -12.62
N VAL A 12 2.23 3.34 -12.39
CA VAL A 12 3.22 2.32 -12.05
C VAL A 12 4.06 2.01 -13.29
N VAL A 13 5.39 2.03 -13.12
CA VAL A 13 6.33 1.62 -14.17
C VAL A 13 7.27 0.55 -13.62
N PRO A 14 7.75 -0.39 -14.46
CA PRO A 14 8.66 -1.43 -13.98
C PRO A 14 9.93 -0.84 -13.37
N GLY A 15 10.28 -1.28 -12.16
CA GLY A 15 11.46 -0.82 -11.45
C GLY A 15 11.37 0.58 -10.88
N GLY A 16 10.26 1.28 -11.11
CA GLY A 16 10.07 2.64 -10.62
C GLY A 16 9.50 2.68 -9.22
N GLU A 17 9.57 3.87 -8.58
CA GLU A 17 8.98 4.08 -7.27
C GLU A 17 7.50 4.40 -7.43
N SER A 18 6.68 3.79 -6.57
CA SER A 18 5.24 4.04 -6.50
C SER A 18 4.84 4.35 -5.07
N GLN A 19 3.74 5.06 -4.91
CA GLN A 19 3.23 5.44 -3.59
C GLN A 19 1.78 5.05 -3.48
N LEU A 20 1.42 4.39 -2.38
CA LEU A 20 0.03 4.16 -2.00
C LEU A 20 -0.26 4.94 -0.73
N VAL A 21 -1.33 5.74 -0.76
CA VAL A 21 -1.83 6.45 0.41
C VAL A 21 -3.03 5.67 0.94
N VAL A 22 -2.97 5.30 2.22
CA VAL A 22 -4.04 4.54 2.88
C VAL A 22 -4.60 5.39 3.99
N LYS A 23 -5.90 5.72 3.90
CA LYS A 23 -6.61 6.46 4.93
C LYS A 23 -7.61 5.53 5.63
N LEU A 24 -7.40 5.33 6.93
CA LEU A 24 -8.27 4.50 7.75
C LEU A 24 -9.58 5.23 8.06
N PRO A 25 -10.67 4.49 8.37
CA PRO A 25 -11.95 5.10 8.70
C PRO A 25 -11.99 5.70 10.12
N TYR A 26 -10.85 5.72 10.80
CA TYR A 26 -10.75 6.27 12.15
C TYR A 26 -9.36 6.87 12.33
N ASN A 27 -9.23 7.80 13.29
CA ASN A 27 -7.94 8.41 13.60
C ASN A 27 -7.29 7.64 14.75
N ASP A 28 -6.21 6.92 14.46
CA ASP A 28 -5.45 6.14 15.45
C ASP A 28 -4.13 6.80 15.84
N GLN A 29 -3.85 7.98 15.29
CA GLN A 29 -2.63 8.74 15.56
C GLN A 29 -1.35 7.93 15.28
N GLY A 30 -1.37 7.10 14.25
CA GLY A 30 -0.22 6.33 13.83
C GLY A 30 0.01 5.03 14.58
N ALA A 31 -0.97 4.57 15.35
CA ALA A 31 -0.82 3.35 16.15
C ALA A 31 -0.93 2.06 15.33
N THR A 32 -1.47 2.13 14.11
CA THR A 32 -1.67 0.97 13.24
C THR A 32 -0.47 0.81 12.32
N ALA A 33 -0.05 -0.42 12.08
CA ALA A 33 0.98 -0.70 11.07
C ALA A 33 0.31 -0.95 9.72
N VAL A 34 0.79 -0.25 8.69
CA VAL A 34 0.28 -0.38 7.33
C VAL A 34 1.43 -0.78 6.43
N ARG A 35 1.24 -1.86 5.66
CA ARG A 35 2.22 -2.34 4.69
C ARG A 35 1.55 -2.46 3.33
N ALA A 36 2.31 -2.25 2.27
CA ALA A 36 1.78 -2.41 0.92
C ALA A 36 2.86 -2.96 -0.01
N TRP A 37 2.40 -3.58 -1.09
CA TRP A 37 3.29 -4.05 -2.15
C TRP A 37 2.52 -4.10 -3.46
N LEU A 38 3.27 -4.06 -4.56
CA LEU A 38 2.73 -4.24 -5.91
C LEU A 38 3.08 -5.65 -6.38
N GLY A 39 2.13 -6.37 -6.93
CA GLY A 39 2.38 -7.70 -7.46
C GLY A 39 1.28 -8.68 -7.12
N THR A 40 1.66 -9.80 -6.51
CA THR A 40 0.75 -10.88 -6.14
C THR A 40 0.55 -10.94 -4.64
N GLU A 41 -0.53 -11.61 -4.22
CA GLU A 41 -0.88 -11.71 -2.80
C GLU A 41 0.24 -12.33 -1.96
N ASP A 42 0.96 -13.30 -2.51
CA ASP A 42 2.01 -14.02 -1.80
C ASP A 42 3.33 -13.25 -1.71
N ARG A 43 3.35 -12.00 -2.23
CA ARG A 43 4.53 -11.11 -2.22
C ARG A 43 5.68 -11.62 -3.09
N THR A 44 5.46 -12.62 -3.90
CA THR A 44 6.45 -13.11 -4.85
C THR A 44 6.78 -12.01 -5.86
N GLN A 45 8.07 -11.76 -6.07
CA GLN A 45 8.55 -10.72 -7.00
C GLN A 45 8.13 -9.31 -6.56
N SER A 46 7.87 -9.09 -5.27
CA SER A 46 7.40 -7.82 -4.76
C SER A 46 8.33 -7.27 -3.70
N PHE A 47 8.36 -5.93 -3.60
CA PHE A 47 9.04 -5.23 -2.51
C PHE A 47 7.98 -4.65 -1.60
N VAL A 48 7.99 -5.06 -0.33
CA VAL A 48 7.00 -4.60 0.65
C VAL A 48 7.48 -3.29 1.25
N GLY A 49 6.62 -2.27 1.22
CA GLY A 49 6.88 -0.99 1.87
C GLY A 49 6.12 -0.89 3.18
N LEU A 50 6.72 -0.20 4.15
CA LEU A 50 6.07 0.12 5.43
C LEU A 50 5.52 1.54 5.36
N GLY A 51 4.26 1.72 5.75
CA GLY A 51 3.61 3.01 5.73
C GLY A 51 4.14 3.95 6.80
N GLU A 52 4.29 5.22 6.43
CA GLU A 52 4.62 6.29 7.36
C GLU A 52 3.36 7.11 7.63
N TYR A 53 3.04 7.28 8.92
CA TYR A 53 1.87 8.06 9.28
C TYR A 53 2.12 9.54 9.06
N ALA A 54 1.19 10.21 8.36
CA ALA A 54 1.25 11.64 8.09
C ALA A 54 0.21 12.36 8.96
N PRO A 55 0.60 12.95 10.10
CA PRO A 55 -0.38 13.54 11.04
C PRO A 55 -1.21 14.67 10.43
N SER A 56 -0.63 15.43 9.50
CA SER A 56 -1.34 16.55 8.88
C SER A 56 -2.50 16.13 8.00
N HIS A 57 -2.49 14.90 7.49
CA HIS A 57 -3.53 14.36 6.61
C HIS A 57 -4.26 13.18 7.23
N ASP A 58 -3.79 12.68 8.37
CA ASP A 58 -4.35 11.50 9.05
C ASP A 58 -4.41 10.29 8.10
N ASP A 59 -3.32 10.04 7.40
CA ASP A 59 -3.19 8.90 6.49
C ASP A 59 -1.79 8.29 6.58
N TYR A 60 -1.60 7.19 5.84
CA TYR A 60 -0.32 6.48 5.79
C TYR A 60 0.21 6.50 4.37
N ASP A 61 1.46 6.94 4.21
CA ASP A 61 2.14 6.96 2.93
C ASP A 61 3.05 5.75 2.83
N VAL A 62 2.83 4.90 1.82
CA VAL A 62 3.64 3.70 1.59
C VAL A 62 4.37 3.86 0.26
N HIS A 63 5.70 3.86 0.30
CA HIS A 63 6.54 3.92 -0.89
C HIS A 63 7.05 2.54 -1.22
N VAL A 64 6.91 2.12 -2.48
CA VAL A 64 7.25 0.78 -2.94
C VAL A 64 7.98 0.88 -4.28
N THR A 65 8.97 0.04 -4.48
CA THR A 65 9.57 -0.14 -5.79
C THR A 65 8.77 -1.19 -6.56
N ALA A 66 8.30 -0.84 -7.76
CA ALA A 66 7.54 -1.78 -8.58
C ALA A 66 8.45 -2.90 -9.09
N PRO A 67 7.94 -4.14 -9.22
CA PRO A 67 8.71 -5.23 -9.79
C PRO A 67 9.08 -4.95 -11.25
N ASP A 68 10.18 -5.54 -11.70
CA ASP A 68 10.62 -5.46 -13.08
C ASP A 68 11.04 -6.85 -13.55
N PRO A 69 10.29 -7.49 -14.49
CA PRO A 69 9.07 -7.00 -15.14
C PRO A 69 7.85 -6.99 -14.21
N LEU A 70 6.83 -6.26 -14.63
CA LEU A 70 5.58 -6.23 -13.87
C LEU A 70 4.89 -7.60 -13.99
N PRO A 71 4.44 -8.19 -12.86
CA PRO A 71 3.72 -9.46 -12.91
C PRO A 71 2.31 -9.29 -13.46
N SER A 72 1.71 -10.40 -13.85
CA SER A 72 0.31 -10.43 -14.30
C SER A 72 -0.43 -11.52 -13.51
N PRO A 73 -1.52 -11.17 -12.80
CA PRO A 73 -2.07 -9.82 -12.64
C PRO A 73 -1.23 -8.94 -11.74
N LEU A 74 -1.30 -7.63 -11.98
CA LEU A 74 -0.63 -6.63 -11.14
C LEU A 74 -1.68 -5.94 -10.29
N MET A 75 -1.51 -5.98 -8.97
CA MET A 75 -2.42 -5.36 -8.02
C MET A 75 -1.63 -4.66 -6.92
N TRP A 76 -2.20 -3.60 -6.37
CA TRP A 76 -1.80 -3.11 -5.06
C TRP A 76 -2.37 -4.06 -4.01
N TRP A 77 -1.52 -4.52 -3.12
CA TRP A 77 -1.91 -5.27 -1.93
C TRP A 77 -1.53 -4.47 -0.71
N PHE A 78 -2.39 -4.48 0.30
CA PHE A 78 -2.09 -3.79 1.54
C PHE A 78 -2.54 -4.64 2.72
N GLU A 79 -1.74 -4.55 3.80
CA GLU A 79 -2.01 -5.24 5.06
C GLU A 79 -2.07 -4.19 6.15
N ILE A 80 -3.14 -4.19 6.93
CA ILE A 80 -3.36 -3.29 8.04
C ILE A 80 -3.33 -4.12 9.31
N GLU A 81 -2.39 -3.81 10.20
CA GLU A 81 -2.25 -4.53 11.47
C GLU A 81 -2.58 -3.56 12.62
N ALA A 82 -3.70 -3.82 13.30
CA ALA A 82 -4.13 -3.04 14.43
C ALA A 82 -3.22 -3.27 15.65
N PRO A 83 -3.21 -2.36 16.63
CA PRO A 83 -2.37 -2.53 17.82
C PRO A 83 -2.61 -3.81 18.59
N ASP A 84 -3.81 -4.40 18.48
CA ASP A 84 -4.14 -5.67 19.15
C ASP A 84 -3.65 -6.90 18.37
N GLY A 85 -2.99 -6.70 17.21
CA GLY A 85 -2.50 -7.78 16.37
C GLY A 85 -3.46 -8.26 15.30
N THR A 86 -4.68 -7.71 15.24
CA THR A 86 -5.64 -8.06 14.18
C THR A 86 -5.13 -7.54 12.83
N LYS A 87 -5.16 -8.40 11.81
CA LYS A 87 -4.69 -8.07 10.46
C LYS A 87 -5.81 -8.12 9.46
N VAL A 88 -5.82 -7.14 8.55
CA VAL A 88 -6.74 -7.08 7.41
C VAL A 88 -5.91 -6.98 6.14
N LEU A 89 -6.23 -7.83 5.16
CA LEU A 89 -5.57 -7.82 3.85
C LEU A 89 -6.56 -7.32 2.81
N GLY A 90 -6.13 -6.41 1.96
CA GLY A 90 -6.96 -5.90 0.87
C GLY A 90 -6.16 -5.71 -0.39
N SER A 91 -6.86 -5.42 -1.49
CA SER A 91 -6.23 -5.18 -2.79
C SER A 91 -6.97 -4.10 -3.55
N ALA A 92 -6.27 -3.48 -4.50
CA ALA A 92 -6.83 -2.46 -5.38
C ALA A 92 -6.11 -2.47 -6.72
N ALA A 93 -6.81 -2.06 -7.78
CA ALA A 93 -6.21 -1.96 -9.11
C ALA A 93 -5.23 -0.79 -9.15
N PRO A 94 -4.00 -0.99 -9.69
CA PRO A 94 -3.04 0.09 -9.83
C PRO A 94 -3.35 0.94 -11.07
N LEU A 95 -2.85 2.19 -11.04
CA LEU A 95 -2.84 3.03 -12.24
C LEU A 95 -1.56 2.70 -13.02
N VAL A 96 -1.71 2.16 -14.21
CA VAL A 96 -0.60 1.78 -15.09
C VAL A 96 -0.75 2.49 -16.44
N GLU A 97 0.37 2.68 -17.10
CA GLU A 97 0.36 3.22 -18.48
C GLU A 97 0.02 2.14 -19.50
#